data_544b52b8c85f8ce5135c8ec27f839166
#
_entry.id   544b52b8c85f8ce5135c8ec27f839166
#
_cell.length_a   1.000
_cell.length_b   1.000
_cell.length_c   1.000
_cell.angle_alpha   90.00
_cell.angle_beta   90.00
_cell.angle_gamma   90.00
#
_symmetry.space_group_name_H-M   'P 1'
#
loop_
_entity.id
_entity.type
_entity.pdbx_description
1 polymer ?
#
loop_
_entity_poly.entity_id
_entity_poly.type
_entity_poly.pdbx_seq_one_letter_code
_entity_poly.pdbx_strand_id
1 'polypeptide(L)'
;ASDQTTSSIKLDWVAPTVNSQADPTVDAYRIYERVIHELSDVADVAGIPDSALQTMLSGSTDTVVVDSVVYDGRTVSTASTTLSGLSGGVRYSYVVATLTSAGEGDRSTALSASTSPPAPTDLDSVSQTTSSISLSWTAPVVTSGEAVTAYTLFIDDGAGGAIDTAVTSCTGEALLTTCTATGLTGGTSYRFEVLAESNARDSDRSATLTQATSPAAVGAITFGTVTMTSTVLTWSAPSGDAPTGYIVYRDDGDGATPSIVAYDGTDDTATTATVTGLSGGTLYSYIVESYSGAGVGDVSAVATQSTSPATPLDLSSTSQTTTSISLSWSSSVVQTGGGAITNYRVYRNDGDGGAVSSTHEWEGSATSASLTVSAGTLYKFAVGAVSAVGESEPSTELSQSSAPGAPAAPTSTHQTSTSISLSWNAPASDSSSGDDATRYRVYDVGGAAPTVPVYDGESTVYEQTGLTAGTEYSYKVSALSAAGEGDKSDVLDQYTAPDAATELVASDQTTDSIKLDWTAPTVPSATPVQGYKVYERVTYALSDVSSGNSVPLA
;
A
#
# COMPACT_ATOMS: atom_id res chain seq x y z
N ALA A 1 36.78 -38.41 50.88
CA ALA A 1 36.88 -38.15 49.44
C ALA A 1 36.78 -36.65 49.19
N SER A 2 37.48 -36.14 48.22
CA SER A 2 37.48 -34.76 47.79
C SER A 2 37.52 -34.72 46.23
N ASP A 3 37.25 -33.59 45.65
CA ASP A 3 37.34 -33.40 44.18
C ASP A 3 36.64 -34.47 43.33
N GLN A 4 35.34 -34.72 43.60
CA GLN A 4 34.51 -35.60 42.80
C GLN A 4 34.22 -34.91 41.44
N THR A 5 34.26 -35.69 40.36
CA THR A 5 33.82 -35.31 39.01
C THR A 5 32.84 -36.35 38.50
N THR A 6 32.35 -36.18 37.26
CA THR A 6 31.49 -37.17 36.58
C THR A 6 32.21 -38.50 36.35
N SER A 7 33.53 -38.53 36.34
CA SER A 7 34.32 -39.75 36.02
C SER A 7 35.47 -40.05 36.99
N SER A 8 35.60 -39.31 38.10
CA SER A 8 36.67 -39.51 39.06
C SER A 8 36.30 -39.15 40.48
N ILE A 9 36.97 -39.84 41.47
CA ILE A 9 36.88 -39.51 42.86
C ILE A 9 38.33 -39.50 43.42
N LYS A 10 38.70 -38.39 44.08
CA LYS A 10 39.95 -38.33 44.82
C LYS A 10 39.74 -38.84 46.22
N LEU A 11 40.57 -39.81 46.61
CA LEU A 11 40.59 -40.38 47.94
C LEU A 11 41.81 -39.86 48.69
N ASP A 12 41.61 -39.40 49.91
CA ASP A 12 42.65 -38.99 50.83
C ASP A 12 42.51 -39.84 52.13
N TRP A 13 43.60 -40.28 52.68
CA TRP A 13 43.62 -41.06 53.96
C TRP A 13 44.79 -40.64 54.83
N VAL A 14 44.71 -40.97 56.09
CA VAL A 14 45.80 -40.71 57.01
C VAL A 14 46.67 -41.94 57.08
N ALA A 15 47.97 -41.80 56.87
CA ALA A 15 48.94 -42.90 57.04
C ALA A 15 48.96 -43.36 58.49
N PRO A 16 48.98 -44.66 58.71
CA PRO A 16 49.08 -45.16 60.07
C PRO A 16 50.41 -44.75 60.75
N THR A 17 50.33 -44.45 62.03
CA THR A 17 51.53 -44.14 62.84
C THR A 17 52.30 -45.45 63.18
N VAL A 18 53.53 -45.51 62.68
CA VAL A 18 54.47 -46.62 63.05
C VAL A 18 55.12 -46.28 64.39
N ASN A 19 54.89 -47.15 65.41
CA ASN A 19 55.19 -46.83 66.79
C ASN A 19 56.59 -47.26 67.29
N SER A 20 57.40 -47.92 66.45
CA SER A 20 58.76 -48.35 66.87
C SER A 20 59.70 -48.56 65.66
N GLN A 21 61.01 -48.54 65.89
CA GLN A 21 62.02 -48.84 64.86
C GLN A 21 61.98 -50.33 64.40
N ALA A 22 61.11 -51.17 64.99
CA ALA A 22 60.98 -52.59 64.65
C ALA A 22 59.74 -52.89 63.76
N ASP A 23 58.86 -51.89 63.53
CA ASP A 23 57.71 -52.05 62.65
C ASP A 23 58.12 -51.84 61.19
N PRO A 24 57.64 -52.70 60.28
CA PRO A 24 57.89 -52.47 58.83
C PRO A 24 57.34 -51.15 58.40
N THR A 25 58.13 -50.39 57.66
CA THR A 25 57.67 -49.14 57.03
C THR A 25 56.53 -49.44 56.06
N VAL A 26 55.59 -48.52 55.99
CA VAL A 26 54.54 -48.59 54.97
C VAL A 26 55.17 -48.37 53.62
N ASP A 27 55.21 -49.37 52.76
CA ASP A 27 55.84 -49.31 51.43
C ASP A 27 54.88 -48.76 50.35
N ALA A 28 53.59 -49.08 50.54
CA ALA A 28 52.55 -48.67 49.55
C ALA A 28 51.15 -48.84 50.15
N TYR A 29 50.18 -48.50 49.35
CA TYR A 29 48.75 -48.63 49.62
C TYR A 29 48.06 -49.39 48.52
N ARG A 30 47.02 -50.18 48.85
CA ARG A 30 46.11 -50.81 47.92
C ARG A 30 44.70 -50.37 48.24
N ILE A 31 43.95 -50.03 47.22
CA ILE A 31 42.55 -49.58 47.33
C ILE A 31 41.68 -50.64 46.68
N TYR A 32 40.63 -50.95 47.36
CA TYR A 32 39.60 -51.85 46.87
C TYR A 32 38.29 -51.12 46.76
N GLU A 33 37.60 -51.36 45.67
CA GLU A 33 36.18 -51.04 45.55
C GLU A 33 35.40 -52.14 46.29
N ARG A 34 34.50 -51.70 47.14
CA ARG A 34 33.67 -52.59 47.96
C ARG A 34 32.25 -52.56 47.41
N VAL A 35 31.79 -53.70 46.87
CA VAL A 35 30.43 -53.91 46.44
C VAL A 35 29.69 -54.76 47.44
N ILE A 36 28.54 -54.33 47.90
CA ILE A 36 27.67 -55.06 48.81
C ILE A 36 26.49 -55.57 47.95
N HIS A 37 26.39 -56.91 47.88
CA HIS A 37 25.27 -57.57 47.21
C HIS A 37 24.24 -57.99 48.25
N GLU A 38 22.98 -57.59 48.05
CA GLU A 38 21.85 -58.05 48.88
C GLU A 38 21.26 -59.36 48.32
N LEU A 39 20.59 -60.16 49.15
CA LEU A 39 19.98 -61.43 48.73
C LEU A 39 18.88 -61.21 47.64
N SER A 40 18.27 -60.03 47.60
CA SER A 40 17.32 -59.61 46.57
C SER A 40 17.93 -59.44 45.16
N ASP A 41 19.26 -59.27 45.08
CA ASP A 41 20.02 -59.04 43.86
C ASP A 41 20.50 -60.33 43.17
N VAL A 42 20.15 -61.48 43.74
CA VAL A 42 20.61 -62.82 43.29
C VAL A 42 20.10 -63.17 41.86
N ALA A 43 19.21 -62.40 41.29
CA ALA A 43 18.80 -62.59 39.91
C ALA A 43 19.88 -62.16 38.85
N ASP A 44 20.88 -61.37 39.24
CA ASP A 44 22.01 -60.98 38.40
C ASP A 44 23.36 -61.38 39.06
N VAL A 45 23.67 -62.66 38.96
CA VAL A 45 24.90 -63.26 39.55
C VAL A 45 26.16 -62.99 38.71
N ALA A 46 26.08 -62.24 37.61
CA ALA A 46 27.18 -62.06 36.67
C ALA A 46 28.33 -61.17 37.19
N GLY A 47 28.81 -61.28 38.31
CA GLY A 47 29.93 -60.51 38.89
C GLY A 47 30.22 -60.94 40.35
N ILE A 48 29.40 -61.79 40.89
CA ILE A 48 29.61 -62.32 42.28
C ILE A 48 30.52 -63.54 42.23
N PRO A 49 31.68 -63.56 42.92
CA PRO A 49 32.51 -64.72 42.98
C PRO A 49 31.80 -65.91 43.59
N ASP A 50 32.07 -67.12 43.08
CA ASP A 50 31.45 -68.37 43.58
C ASP A 50 31.57 -68.56 45.08
N SER A 51 32.69 -68.13 45.71
CA SER A 51 32.89 -68.17 47.14
C SER A 51 31.96 -67.25 47.94
N ALA A 52 31.57 -66.12 47.34
CA ALA A 52 30.63 -65.15 47.89
C ALA A 52 29.19 -65.65 47.76
N LEU A 53 28.85 -66.27 46.65
CA LEU A 53 27.57 -66.96 46.43
C LEU A 53 27.34 -68.09 47.36
N GLN A 54 28.38 -68.86 47.65
CA GLN A 54 28.33 -69.95 48.64
C GLN A 54 28.05 -69.43 50.06
N THR A 55 28.55 -68.26 50.42
CA THR A 55 28.33 -67.63 51.73
C THR A 55 26.87 -67.13 51.84
N MET A 56 26.31 -66.61 50.83
CA MET A 56 24.87 -66.17 50.76
C MET A 56 23.93 -67.38 50.85
N LEU A 57 24.23 -68.44 50.12
CA LEU A 57 23.45 -69.69 50.10
C LEU A 57 23.50 -70.48 51.38
N SER A 58 24.55 -70.30 52.23
CA SER A 58 24.68 -71.01 53.54
C SER A 58 23.83 -70.39 54.66
N GLY A 59 23.07 -69.33 54.37
CA GLY A 59 22.08 -68.77 55.29
C GLY A 59 22.62 -67.93 56.44
N SER A 60 23.87 -67.46 56.34
CA SER A 60 24.54 -66.74 57.41
C SER A 60 24.43 -65.22 57.39
N THR A 61 24.15 -64.60 56.23
CA THR A 61 23.99 -63.14 56.08
C THR A 61 23.11 -62.82 54.90
N ASP A 62 22.29 -61.76 55.02
CA ASP A 62 21.45 -61.24 53.94
C ASP A 62 22.24 -60.43 52.87
N THR A 63 23.56 -60.24 53.11
CA THR A 63 24.46 -59.45 52.24
C THR A 63 25.82 -60.12 52.11
N VAL A 64 26.43 -60.00 50.94
CA VAL A 64 27.82 -60.40 50.67
C VAL A 64 28.63 -59.18 50.25
N VAL A 65 29.81 -59.06 50.87
CA VAL A 65 30.75 -57.96 50.54
C VAL A 65 31.84 -58.54 49.64
N VAL A 66 31.98 -57.94 48.47
CA VAL A 66 33.04 -58.23 47.51
C VAL A 66 33.93 -56.99 47.35
N ASP A 67 35.24 -57.20 47.64
CA ASP A 67 36.25 -56.17 47.49
C ASP A 67 37.13 -56.50 46.28
N SER A 68 37.13 -55.64 45.26
CA SER A 68 37.98 -55.73 44.05
C SER A 68 39.08 -54.69 44.07
N VAL A 69 40.31 -55.06 43.71
CA VAL A 69 41.43 -54.09 43.64
C VAL A 69 41.20 -53.10 42.50
N VAL A 70 41.10 -51.81 42.81
CA VAL A 70 40.96 -50.71 41.83
C VAL A 70 42.23 -49.85 41.74
N TYR A 71 43.11 -49.97 42.75
CA TYR A 71 44.41 -49.30 42.75
C TYR A 71 45.44 -50.13 43.47
N ASP A 72 46.57 -50.45 42.84
CA ASP A 72 47.71 -51.16 43.45
C ASP A 72 48.94 -50.24 43.38
N GLY A 73 49.12 -49.47 44.45
CA GLY A 73 50.18 -48.49 44.60
C GLY A 73 51.51 -49.03 45.10
N ARG A 74 51.93 -50.20 44.68
CA ARG A 74 53.17 -50.88 45.17
C ARG A 74 54.45 -50.05 45.06
N THR A 75 54.45 -48.96 44.40
CA THR A 75 55.60 -48.08 44.21
C THR A 75 55.38 -46.64 44.74
N VAL A 76 54.24 -46.37 45.42
CA VAL A 76 53.87 -45.02 45.83
C VAL A 76 53.44 -45.04 47.32
N SER A 77 54.10 -44.27 48.15
CA SER A 77 53.80 -44.09 49.59
C SER A 77 52.89 -42.86 49.85
N THR A 78 52.23 -42.31 48.80
CA THR A 78 51.35 -41.14 48.97
C THR A 78 50.03 -41.53 49.62
N ALA A 79 49.56 -40.71 50.56
CA ALA A 79 48.27 -40.86 51.24
C ALA A 79 47.10 -40.29 50.48
N SER A 80 47.18 -40.21 49.16
CA SER A 80 46.10 -39.78 48.29
C SER A 80 46.21 -40.36 46.90
N THR A 81 45.09 -40.58 46.23
CA THR A 81 45.03 -40.98 44.83
C THR A 81 43.71 -40.53 44.21
N THR A 82 43.69 -40.39 42.89
CA THR A 82 42.45 -40.14 42.12
C THR A 82 42.11 -41.37 41.31
N LEU A 83 40.95 -41.94 41.56
CA LEU A 83 40.37 -43.01 40.75
C LEU A 83 39.58 -42.37 39.59
N SER A 84 39.85 -42.86 38.40
CA SER A 84 39.24 -42.32 37.14
C SER A 84 38.57 -43.44 36.33
N GLY A 85 37.81 -43.09 35.31
CA GLY A 85 37.05 -44.04 34.50
C GLY A 85 35.77 -44.56 35.21
N LEU A 86 35.29 -43.80 36.19
CA LEU A 86 34.04 -44.08 36.90
C LEU A 86 32.83 -43.62 36.10
N SER A 87 31.68 -44.19 36.39
CA SER A 87 30.41 -43.73 35.82
C SER A 87 29.84 -42.56 36.62
N GLY A 88 29.29 -41.56 35.94
CA GLY A 88 28.66 -40.39 36.57
C GLY A 88 27.36 -40.77 37.30
N GLY A 89 27.06 -40.10 38.40
CA GLY A 89 25.85 -40.33 39.20
C GLY A 89 25.80 -41.68 39.89
N VAL A 90 26.96 -42.23 40.21
CA VAL A 90 27.07 -43.52 40.86
C VAL A 90 27.77 -43.38 42.25
N ARG A 91 27.28 -44.07 43.21
CA ARG A 91 27.89 -44.17 44.57
C ARG A 91 28.83 -45.35 44.65
N TYR A 92 30.06 -45.04 44.96
CA TYR A 92 31.13 -46.06 45.16
C TYR A 92 31.50 -46.17 46.64
N SER A 93 31.94 -47.36 47.06
CA SER A 93 32.43 -47.56 48.37
C SER A 93 33.85 -48.13 48.30
N TYR A 94 34.78 -47.57 49.06
CA TYR A 94 36.19 -47.88 48.98
C TYR A 94 36.75 -48.24 50.39
N VAL A 95 37.71 -49.19 50.43
CA VAL A 95 38.54 -49.46 51.57
C VAL A 95 40.01 -49.43 51.17
N VAL A 96 40.88 -49.01 52.08
CA VAL A 96 42.33 -48.90 51.86
C VAL A 96 43.06 -49.87 52.79
N ALA A 97 44.02 -50.63 52.24
CA ALA A 97 44.93 -51.42 52.99
C ALA A 97 46.37 -50.90 52.84
N THR A 98 47.19 -51.03 53.87
CA THR A 98 48.63 -50.76 53.82
C THR A 98 49.38 -51.98 53.29
N LEU A 99 50.44 -51.72 52.53
CA LEU A 99 51.37 -52.76 52.08
C LEU A 99 52.73 -52.54 52.74
N THR A 100 53.25 -53.57 53.30
CA THR A 100 54.59 -53.63 53.94
C THR A 100 55.38 -54.81 53.42
N SER A 101 56.63 -54.87 53.70
CA SER A 101 57.47 -56.08 53.42
C SER A 101 56.97 -57.36 54.10
N ALA A 102 56.15 -57.24 55.16
CA ALA A 102 55.53 -58.33 55.84
C ALA A 102 54.20 -58.84 55.24
N GLY A 103 53.66 -58.06 54.31
CA GLY A 103 52.39 -58.35 53.63
C GLY A 103 51.40 -57.18 53.67
N GLU A 104 50.15 -57.50 53.34
CA GLU A 104 49.03 -56.55 53.38
C GLU A 104 48.41 -56.48 54.77
N GLY A 105 48.19 -55.26 55.26
CA GLY A 105 47.54 -55.01 56.55
C GLY A 105 46.02 -55.07 56.47
N ASP A 106 45.37 -54.88 57.61
CA ASP A 106 43.91 -54.84 57.69
C ASP A 106 43.35 -53.66 56.82
N ARG A 107 42.17 -53.88 56.27
CA ARG A 107 41.45 -52.87 55.50
C ARG A 107 40.83 -51.82 56.39
N SER A 108 40.79 -50.56 55.93
CA SER A 108 40.12 -49.46 56.62
C SER A 108 38.62 -49.68 56.73
N THR A 109 37.97 -48.89 57.55
CA THR A 109 36.51 -48.70 57.41
C THR A 109 36.17 -48.23 56.02
N ALA A 110 35.00 -48.62 55.48
CA ALA A 110 34.55 -48.23 54.17
C ALA A 110 34.23 -46.74 54.13
N LEU A 111 34.69 -46.07 53.07
CA LEU A 111 34.31 -44.71 52.69
C LEU A 111 33.43 -44.78 51.47
N SER A 112 32.20 -44.26 51.59
CA SER A 112 31.32 -44.10 50.43
C SER A 112 31.41 -42.69 49.89
N ALA A 113 31.50 -42.58 48.57
CA ALA A 113 31.51 -41.29 47.84
C ALA A 113 30.76 -41.42 46.49
N SER A 114 30.09 -40.40 46.08
CA SER A 114 29.37 -40.37 44.80
C SER A 114 30.12 -39.53 43.78
N THR A 115 30.15 -39.99 42.56
CA THR A 115 30.53 -39.10 41.43
C THR A 115 29.46 -38.04 41.22
N SER A 116 29.84 -36.94 40.58
CA SER A 116 28.87 -35.93 40.14
C SER A 116 27.85 -36.55 39.16
N PRO A 117 26.61 -36.02 39.09
CA PRO A 117 25.65 -36.41 38.05
C PRO A 117 26.23 -36.19 36.66
N PRO A 118 25.80 -36.93 35.65
CA PRO A 118 26.05 -36.56 34.26
C PRO A 118 25.46 -35.20 33.95
N ALA A 119 25.99 -34.53 32.91
CA ALA A 119 25.40 -33.29 32.41
C ALA A 119 23.96 -33.53 31.88
N PRO A 120 23.03 -32.59 32.07
CA PRO A 120 21.75 -32.61 31.35
C PRO A 120 21.95 -32.68 29.85
N THR A 121 21.03 -33.33 29.14
CA THR A 121 21.08 -33.46 27.66
C THR A 121 19.86 -32.84 27.00
N ASP A 122 19.90 -32.78 25.67
CA ASP A 122 18.77 -32.34 24.84
C ASP A 122 18.23 -30.95 25.25
N LEU A 123 19.14 -30.04 25.65
CA LEU A 123 18.76 -28.65 25.87
C LEU A 123 18.28 -28.05 24.55
N ASP A 124 17.00 -27.66 24.50
CA ASP A 124 16.36 -27.14 23.33
C ASP A 124 15.37 -26.01 23.66
N SER A 125 15.01 -25.20 22.67
CA SER A 125 14.02 -24.12 22.79
C SER A 125 12.61 -24.61 22.45
N VAL A 126 11.65 -24.28 23.31
CA VAL A 126 10.23 -24.66 23.15
C VAL A 126 9.43 -23.52 22.46
N SER A 127 9.70 -22.27 22.83
CA SER A 127 9.05 -21.10 22.27
C SER A 127 9.88 -19.83 22.50
N GLN A 128 9.70 -18.84 21.62
CA GLN A 128 10.39 -17.56 21.68
C GLN A 128 9.37 -16.43 21.57
N THR A 129 9.66 -15.32 22.24
CA THR A 129 9.01 -14.02 22.07
C THR A 129 10.08 -12.96 21.83
N THR A 130 9.70 -11.72 21.70
CA THR A 130 10.64 -10.60 21.60
C THR A 130 11.44 -10.33 22.87
N SER A 131 11.04 -10.92 24.02
CA SER A 131 11.66 -10.65 25.31
C SER A 131 11.92 -11.90 26.16
N SER A 132 11.66 -13.10 25.63
CA SER A 132 11.84 -14.35 26.35
C SER A 132 12.13 -15.54 25.45
N ILE A 133 12.81 -16.56 26.02
CA ILE A 133 13.01 -17.86 25.40
C ILE A 133 12.65 -18.91 26.43
N SER A 134 11.71 -19.81 26.11
CA SER A 134 11.37 -20.99 26.94
C SER A 134 12.21 -22.16 26.49
N LEU A 135 12.84 -22.83 27.44
CA LEU A 135 13.81 -23.90 27.25
C LEU A 135 13.34 -25.18 27.94
N SER A 136 13.79 -26.33 27.44
CA SER A 136 13.60 -27.65 28.05
C SER A 136 14.87 -28.48 27.92
N TRP A 137 15.07 -29.45 28.81
CA TRP A 137 16.19 -30.37 28.79
C TRP A 137 15.80 -31.73 29.36
N THR A 138 16.62 -32.74 29.09
CA THR A 138 16.49 -34.06 29.66
C THR A 138 17.33 -34.17 30.94
N ALA A 139 16.69 -34.59 32.04
CA ALA A 139 17.34 -34.80 33.31
C ALA A 139 18.40 -35.93 33.23
N PRO A 140 19.58 -35.79 33.89
CA PRO A 140 20.53 -36.86 33.94
C PRO A 140 20.01 -38.06 34.74
N VAL A 141 20.39 -39.26 34.34
CA VAL A 141 20.09 -40.50 35.10
C VAL A 141 21.11 -40.67 36.21
N VAL A 142 20.65 -40.74 37.46
CA VAL A 142 21.43 -41.05 38.65
C VAL A 142 21.04 -42.44 39.12
N THR A 143 21.97 -43.41 39.09
CA THR A 143 21.66 -44.83 39.39
C THR A 143 21.72 -45.14 40.90
N SER A 144 22.77 -44.70 41.61
CA SER A 144 22.95 -44.93 43.04
C SER A 144 23.70 -43.79 43.75
N GLY A 145 24.04 -42.70 43.00
CA GLY A 145 24.71 -41.51 43.50
C GLY A 145 23.78 -40.57 44.28
N GLU A 146 24.31 -39.40 44.63
CA GLU A 146 23.50 -38.35 45.23
C GLU A 146 22.49 -37.83 44.19
N ALA A 147 21.25 -37.71 44.60
CA ALA A 147 20.16 -37.22 43.72
C ALA A 147 20.44 -35.80 43.24
N VAL A 148 19.98 -35.49 42.04
CA VAL A 148 19.88 -34.10 41.57
C VAL A 148 18.93 -33.36 42.49
N THR A 149 19.33 -32.18 42.95
CA THR A 149 18.56 -31.35 43.88
C THR A 149 17.94 -30.14 43.17
N ALA A 150 18.59 -29.63 42.12
CA ALA A 150 18.12 -28.48 41.33
C ALA A 150 18.83 -28.43 39.97
N TYR A 151 18.43 -27.48 39.17
CA TYR A 151 19.12 -27.10 37.92
C TYR A 151 19.44 -25.60 37.94
N THR A 152 20.58 -25.22 37.35
CA THR A 152 20.91 -23.83 37.06
C THR A 152 21.14 -23.66 35.59
N LEU A 153 20.34 -22.77 34.97
CA LEU A 153 20.48 -22.35 33.57
C LEU A 153 21.40 -21.12 33.51
N PHE A 154 22.37 -21.16 32.63
CA PHE A 154 23.28 -20.03 32.34
C PHE A 154 23.00 -19.47 30.94
N ILE A 155 23.20 -18.16 30.81
CA ILE A 155 23.04 -17.39 29.57
C ILE A 155 24.27 -16.49 29.37
N ASP A 156 24.58 -16.18 28.12
CA ASP A 156 25.54 -15.13 27.77
C ASP A 156 24.87 -13.75 27.73
N ASP A 157 25.64 -12.71 27.37
CA ASP A 157 25.18 -11.33 27.26
C ASP A 157 24.47 -10.99 25.92
N GLY A 158 24.30 -11.97 25.01
CA GLY A 158 23.77 -11.76 23.67
C GLY A 158 24.73 -11.06 22.70
N ALA A 159 25.96 -10.76 23.12
CA ALA A 159 27.02 -10.18 22.30
C ALA A 159 28.16 -11.18 22.01
N GLY A 160 27.99 -12.45 22.40
CA GLY A 160 28.97 -13.53 22.24
C GLY A 160 30.01 -13.61 23.36
N GLY A 161 29.75 -12.98 24.51
CA GLY A 161 30.54 -13.06 25.74
C GLY A 161 30.55 -14.47 26.40
N ALA A 162 31.03 -14.56 27.63
CA ALA A 162 30.99 -15.82 28.36
C ALA A 162 29.54 -16.22 28.74
N ILE A 163 29.29 -17.54 28.83
CA ILE A 163 28.01 -18.08 29.32
C ILE A 163 28.13 -18.25 30.84
N ASP A 164 28.11 -17.19 31.59
CA ASP A 164 28.39 -17.19 33.03
C ASP A 164 27.30 -16.55 33.90
N THR A 165 26.30 -15.96 33.30
CA THR A 165 25.19 -15.33 34.01
C THR A 165 24.09 -16.33 34.28
N ALA A 166 23.80 -16.61 35.56
CA ALA A 166 22.70 -17.47 35.94
C ALA A 166 21.34 -16.79 35.67
N VAL A 167 20.43 -17.51 35.01
CA VAL A 167 19.06 -17.04 34.79
C VAL A 167 18.29 -17.18 36.12
N THR A 168 18.07 -16.06 36.79
CA THR A 168 17.52 -16.05 38.17
C THR A 168 16.13 -16.65 38.29
N SER A 169 15.31 -16.61 37.23
CA SER A 169 14.00 -17.29 37.18
C SER A 169 14.09 -18.83 37.14
N CYS A 170 15.31 -19.38 36.95
CA CYS A 170 15.56 -20.80 36.75
C CYS A 170 16.53 -21.35 37.79
N THR A 171 16.87 -20.64 38.86
CA THR A 171 17.75 -21.10 39.92
C THR A 171 16.95 -21.61 41.10
N GLY A 172 17.29 -22.81 41.61
CA GLY A 172 16.71 -23.35 42.82
C GLY A 172 15.30 -23.90 42.73
N GLU A 173 14.70 -23.92 41.56
CA GLU A 173 13.40 -24.55 41.33
C GLU A 173 13.58 -26.07 41.27
N ALA A 174 13.00 -26.74 42.24
CA ALA A 174 13.17 -28.20 42.46
C ALA A 174 12.76 -29.00 41.21
N LEU A 175 13.75 -29.61 40.54
CA LEU A 175 13.59 -30.69 39.55
C LEU A 175 12.76 -30.38 38.30
N LEU A 176 12.47 -29.08 38.01
CA LEU A 176 11.85 -28.69 36.73
C LEU A 176 12.89 -28.82 35.61
N THR A 177 12.50 -29.48 34.53
CA THR A 177 13.31 -29.63 33.31
C THR A 177 12.90 -28.65 32.23
N THR A 178 12.25 -27.56 32.60
CA THR A 178 11.86 -26.46 31.75
C THR A 178 12.05 -25.12 32.45
N CYS A 179 12.41 -24.11 31.72
CA CYS A 179 12.54 -22.75 32.25
C CYS A 179 12.35 -21.69 31.15
N THR A 180 11.91 -20.51 31.56
CA THR A 180 11.79 -19.35 30.64
C THR A 180 12.76 -18.26 31.07
N ALA A 181 13.76 -17.99 30.23
CA ALA A 181 14.60 -16.81 30.34
C ALA A 181 13.83 -15.58 29.87
N THR A 182 13.71 -14.54 30.70
CA THR A 182 12.94 -13.32 30.47
C THR A 182 13.81 -12.06 30.52
N GLY A 183 13.29 -10.92 30.03
CA GLY A 183 14.04 -9.67 30.02
C GLY A 183 15.10 -9.60 28.92
N LEU A 184 14.95 -10.43 27.89
CA LEU A 184 15.86 -10.50 26.76
C LEU A 184 15.56 -9.37 25.74
N THR A 185 16.53 -9.09 24.90
CA THR A 185 16.38 -8.11 23.80
C THR A 185 15.87 -8.81 22.55
N GLY A 186 14.86 -8.21 21.90
CA GLY A 186 14.28 -8.74 20.66
C GLY A 186 15.28 -8.78 19.50
N GLY A 187 15.22 -9.84 18.69
CA GLY A 187 16.14 -10.07 17.57
C GLY A 187 17.57 -10.33 18.00
N THR A 188 17.80 -10.85 19.17
CA THR A 188 19.15 -11.12 19.70
C THR A 188 19.36 -12.61 19.92
N SER A 189 20.51 -13.11 19.46
CA SER A 189 20.92 -14.50 19.61
C SER A 189 21.64 -14.69 20.94
N TYR A 190 21.13 -15.61 21.78
CA TYR A 190 21.69 -15.97 23.09
C TYR A 190 22.19 -17.40 23.08
N ARG A 191 23.21 -17.66 23.89
CA ARG A 191 23.72 -19.01 24.15
C ARG A 191 23.38 -19.45 25.56
N PHE A 192 22.96 -20.71 25.71
CA PHE A 192 22.50 -21.30 26.96
C PHE A 192 23.24 -22.58 27.27
N GLU A 193 23.47 -22.81 28.55
CA GLU A 193 23.97 -24.06 29.11
C GLU A 193 23.23 -24.32 30.42
N VAL A 194 22.97 -25.58 30.74
CA VAL A 194 22.34 -26.01 32.01
C VAL A 194 23.21 -27.01 32.74
N LEU A 195 23.31 -26.92 34.07
CA LEU A 195 23.92 -27.92 34.92
C LEU A 195 22.91 -28.49 35.93
N ALA A 196 23.16 -29.69 36.38
CA ALA A 196 22.43 -30.33 37.47
C ALA A 196 23.21 -30.18 38.78
N GLU A 197 22.55 -29.68 39.82
CA GLU A 197 23.10 -29.52 41.16
C GLU A 197 22.89 -30.79 41.97
N SER A 198 23.86 -31.21 42.80
CA SER A 198 23.73 -32.28 43.74
C SER A 198 24.56 -32.05 45.02
N ASN A 199 24.27 -32.81 46.09
CA ASN A 199 25.04 -32.72 47.34
C ASN A 199 26.46 -33.26 47.20
N ALA A 200 26.76 -34.11 46.20
CA ALA A 200 28.12 -34.60 45.96
C ALA A 200 28.96 -33.48 45.29
N ARG A 201 28.51 -33.02 44.16
CA ARG A 201 29.04 -31.91 43.36
C ARG A 201 28.14 -31.70 42.16
N ASP A 202 28.13 -30.51 41.62
CA ASP A 202 27.39 -30.20 40.40
C ASP A 202 27.93 -30.96 39.19
N SER A 203 27.08 -31.23 38.22
CA SER A 203 27.45 -31.82 36.93
C SER A 203 28.33 -30.88 36.11
N ASP A 204 28.95 -31.39 35.07
CA ASP A 204 29.38 -30.55 33.97
C ASP A 204 28.17 -29.87 33.32
N ARG A 205 28.39 -28.77 32.59
CA ARG A 205 27.34 -28.09 31.82
C ARG A 205 26.94 -28.91 30.60
N SER A 206 25.69 -28.76 30.15
CA SER A 206 25.20 -29.34 28.91
C SER A 206 25.98 -28.85 27.70
N ALA A 207 25.70 -29.43 26.54
CA ALA A 207 26.06 -28.81 25.27
C ALA A 207 25.40 -27.41 25.13
N THR A 208 26.11 -26.47 24.50
CA THR A 208 25.62 -25.11 24.29
C THR A 208 24.49 -25.10 23.28
N LEU A 209 23.34 -24.52 23.62
CA LEU A 209 22.27 -24.16 22.73
C LEU A 209 22.42 -22.69 22.32
N THR A 210 22.32 -22.40 21.02
CA THR A 210 22.20 -21.02 20.49
C THR A 210 20.80 -20.82 19.99
N GLN A 211 20.08 -19.79 20.51
CA GLN A 211 18.71 -19.48 20.14
C GLN A 211 18.48 -17.97 20.14
N ALA A 212 17.85 -17.47 19.08
CA ALA A 212 17.46 -16.07 19.00
C ALA A 212 16.06 -15.83 19.58
N THR A 213 15.83 -14.63 20.12
CA THR A 213 14.49 -14.10 20.38
C THR A 213 13.80 -13.71 19.07
N SER A 214 12.46 -13.62 19.07
CA SER A 214 11.71 -13.03 17.96
C SER A 214 12.14 -11.57 17.70
N PRO A 215 12.05 -11.05 16.46
CA PRO A 215 12.45 -9.70 16.15
C PRO A 215 11.66 -8.65 16.94
N ALA A 216 12.29 -7.54 17.29
CA ALA A 216 11.61 -6.38 17.85
C ALA A 216 10.68 -5.74 16.79
N ALA A 217 9.82 -4.82 17.22
CA ALA A 217 9.01 -4.02 16.31
C ALA A 217 9.89 -3.23 15.34
N VAL A 218 9.44 -3.09 14.09
CA VAL A 218 10.10 -2.20 13.12
C VAL A 218 10.02 -0.74 13.55
N GLY A 219 10.89 0.11 13.02
CA GLY A 219 10.82 1.55 13.26
C GLY A 219 9.59 2.20 12.67
N ALA A 220 9.45 3.52 12.88
CA ALA A 220 8.28 4.27 12.44
C ALA A 220 8.04 4.11 10.93
N ILE A 221 6.77 3.88 10.57
CA ILE A 221 6.33 3.84 9.18
C ILE A 221 6.24 5.27 8.64
N THR A 222 6.79 5.50 7.46
CA THR A 222 6.67 6.73 6.69
C THR A 222 6.04 6.44 5.33
N PHE A 223 5.40 7.46 4.74
CA PHE A 223 4.69 7.32 3.49
C PHE A 223 5.41 8.08 2.37
N GLY A 224 5.54 7.43 1.20
CA GLY A 224 6.07 8.01 -0.02
C GLY A 224 4.96 8.49 -0.95
N THR A 225 5.01 8.06 -2.22
CA THR A 225 3.99 8.41 -3.22
C THR A 225 2.62 7.87 -2.81
N VAL A 226 1.62 8.75 -2.83
CA VAL A 226 0.21 8.42 -2.56
C VAL A 226 -0.60 8.73 -3.81
N THR A 227 -1.44 7.80 -4.21
CA THR A 227 -2.40 7.94 -5.31
C THR A 227 -3.83 7.69 -4.82
N MET A 228 -4.79 7.69 -5.70
CA MET A 228 -6.17 7.31 -5.38
C MET A 228 -6.28 5.83 -4.95
N THR A 229 -5.44 4.95 -5.51
CA THR A 229 -5.58 3.50 -5.35
C THR A 229 -4.36 2.81 -4.73
N SER A 230 -3.32 3.58 -4.38
CA SER A 230 -2.08 3.02 -3.81
C SER A 230 -1.35 3.99 -2.89
N THR A 231 -0.51 3.43 -2.01
CA THR A 231 0.45 4.18 -1.22
C THR A 231 1.74 3.38 -1.08
N VAL A 232 2.87 4.07 -1.01
CA VAL A 232 4.18 3.48 -0.71
C VAL A 232 4.47 3.68 0.77
N LEU A 233 4.79 2.59 1.46
CA LEU A 233 5.24 2.60 2.85
C LEU A 233 6.74 2.33 2.90
N THR A 234 7.43 2.96 3.85
CA THR A 234 8.83 2.69 4.19
C THR A 234 8.98 2.64 5.71
N TRP A 235 9.83 1.74 6.19
CA TRP A 235 10.15 1.59 7.62
C TRP A 235 11.64 1.30 7.80
N SER A 236 12.15 1.35 9.02
CA SER A 236 13.48 0.83 9.32
C SER A 236 13.38 -0.56 9.91
N ALA A 237 14.34 -1.42 9.54
CA ALA A 237 14.44 -2.75 10.14
C ALA A 237 14.58 -2.64 11.66
N PRO A 238 14.08 -3.65 12.42
CA PRO A 238 14.33 -3.72 13.86
C PRO A 238 15.82 -3.86 14.16
N SER A 239 16.23 -3.51 15.39
CA SER A 239 17.58 -3.78 15.87
C SER A 239 17.78 -5.28 16.13
N GLY A 240 19.03 -5.76 16.07
CA GLY A 240 19.40 -7.14 16.31
C GLY A 240 19.62 -7.95 15.03
N ASP A 241 19.36 -9.25 15.08
CA ASP A 241 19.48 -10.16 13.94
C ASP A 241 18.52 -9.75 12.82
N ALA A 242 19.00 -9.78 11.57
CA ALA A 242 18.22 -9.36 10.42
C ALA A 242 16.96 -10.24 10.24
N PRO A 243 15.76 -9.64 10.08
CA PRO A 243 14.56 -10.38 9.74
C PRO A 243 14.69 -11.08 8.37
N THR A 244 13.95 -12.15 8.18
CA THR A 244 13.84 -12.83 6.88
C THR A 244 12.77 -12.20 5.99
N GLY A 245 11.86 -11.40 6.56
CA GLY A 245 10.84 -10.72 5.81
C GLY A 245 9.90 -9.87 6.66
N TYR A 246 8.89 -9.29 5.98
CA TYR A 246 7.90 -8.39 6.59
C TYR A 246 6.50 -8.65 6.02
N ILE A 247 5.48 -8.47 6.85
CA ILE A 247 4.09 -8.38 6.42
C ILE A 247 3.53 -7.01 6.80
N VAL A 248 2.85 -6.38 5.85
CA VAL A 248 2.10 -5.14 6.09
C VAL A 248 0.62 -5.47 6.20
N TYR A 249 -0.01 -5.03 7.28
CA TYR A 249 -1.44 -5.11 7.46
C TYR A 249 -2.06 -3.72 7.34
N ARG A 250 -3.29 -3.66 6.85
CA ARG A 250 -4.13 -2.45 6.83
C ARG A 250 -5.51 -2.73 7.42
N ASP A 251 -6.24 -1.68 7.76
CA ASP A 251 -7.69 -1.74 7.94
C ASP A 251 -8.41 -1.72 6.57
N ASP A 252 -9.73 -1.71 6.56
CA ASP A 252 -10.54 -1.55 5.34
C ASP A 252 -10.97 -0.09 5.09
N GLY A 253 -10.42 0.86 5.83
CA GLY A 253 -10.74 2.29 5.77
C GLY A 253 -11.86 2.72 6.73
N ASP A 254 -12.23 1.86 7.67
CA ASP A 254 -13.25 2.12 8.70
C ASP A 254 -12.65 2.63 10.02
N GLY A 255 -11.32 2.68 10.13
CA GLY A 255 -10.59 3.08 11.34
C GLY A 255 -10.45 1.97 12.38
N ALA A 256 -10.73 0.72 12.00
CA ALA A 256 -10.51 -0.45 12.87
C ALA A 256 -9.01 -0.78 13.01
N THR A 257 -8.70 -1.78 13.83
CA THR A 257 -7.33 -2.29 13.94
C THR A 257 -6.91 -2.95 12.64
N PRO A 258 -5.72 -2.62 12.06
CA PRO A 258 -5.21 -3.24 10.86
C PRO A 258 -5.12 -4.77 10.99
N SER A 259 -5.79 -5.50 10.09
CA SER A 259 -5.85 -6.97 10.11
C SER A 259 -5.87 -7.60 8.73
N ILE A 260 -6.02 -6.79 7.67
CA ILE A 260 -6.03 -7.25 6.29
C ILE A 260 -4.60 -7.23 5.77
N VAL A 261 -4.09 -8.37 5.30
CA VAL A 261 -2.77 -8.43 4.66
C VAL A 261 -2.79 -7.56 3.40
N ALA A 262 -1.98 -6.52 3.42
CA ALA A 262 -1.83 -5.57 2.32
C ALA A 262 -0.56 -5.83 1.49
N TYR A 263 0.45 -6.45 2.11
CA TYR A 263 1.67 -6.90 1.47
C TYR A 263 2.22 -8.09 2.26
N ASP A 264 2.53 -9.19 1.57
CA ASP A 264 3.19 -10.37 2.12
C ASP A 264 4.59 -10.47 1.53
N GLY A 265 5.58 -10.13 2.33
CA GLY A 265 7.01 -10.20 2.04
C GLY A 265 7.75 -11.09 3.05
N THR A 266 7.19 -12.25 3.42
CA THR A 266 7.80 -13.19 4.39
C THR A 266 9.21 -13.64 3.99
N ASP A 267 9.51 -13.64 2.69
CA ASP A 267 10.84 -13.95 2.14
C ASP A 267 11.53 -12.72 1.50
N ASP A 268 11.03 -11.51 1.76
CA ASP A 268 11.57 -10.26 1.22
C ASP A 268 12.04 -9.34 2.36
N THR A 269 13.32 -9.05 2.37
CA THR A 269 13.98 -8.18 3.36
C THR A 269 13.89 -6.69 3.03
N ALA A 270 13.18 -6.32 1.96
CA ALA A 270 12.96 -4.91 1.60
C ALA A 270 12.17 -4.19 2.70
N THR A 271 12.64 -3.00 3.08
CA THR A 271 11.99 -2.13 4.07
C THR A 271 11.05 -1.11 3.44
N THR A 272 10.49 -1.46 2.28
CA THR A 272 9.51 -0.67 1.55
C THR A 272 8.48 -1.59 0.89
N ALA A 273 7.24 -1.15 0.84
CA ALA A 273 6.16 -1.86 0.16
C ALA A 273 5.21 -0.88 -0.53
N THR A 274 4.64 -1.30 -1.66
CA THR A 274 3.55 -0.60 -2.32
C THR A 274 2.25 -1.33 -2.05
N VAL A 275 1.35 -0.69 -1.31
CA VAL A 275 0.00 -1.18 -1.07
C VAL A 275 -0.92 -0.66 -2.16
N THR A 276 -1.67 -1.55 -2.81
CA THR A 276 -2.58 -1.26 -3.91
C THR A 276 -4.02 -1.68 -3.57
N GLY A 277 -4.97 -1.38 -4.47
CA GLY A 277 -6.39 -1.74 -4.26
C GLY A 277 -7.08 -0.89 -3.19
N LEU A 278 -6.61 0.32 -2.98
CA LEU A 278 -7.20 1.29 -2.06
C LEU A 278 -8.34 2.06 -2.73
N SER A 279 -9.20 2.67 -1.94
CA SER A 279 -10.26 3.58 -2.39
C SER A 279 -9.84 5.03 -2.23
N GLY A 280 -10.16 5.87 -3.21
CA GLY A 280 -9.84 7.29 -3.17
C GLY A 280 -10.55 8.05 -2.05
N GLY A 281 -9.87 9.02 -1.46
CA GLY A 281 -10.41 9.85 -0.39
C GLY A 281 -10.65 9.12 0.92
N THR A 282 -9.95 8.01 1.17
CA THR A 282 -10.12 7.14 2.34
C THR A 282 -8.88 7.19 3.22
N LEU A 283 -9.06 7.29 4.54
CA LEU A 283 -8.00 7.17 5.52
C LEU A 283 -7.79 5.69 5.85
N TYR A 284 -6.57 5.20 5.70
CA TYR A 284 -6.17 3.85 6.08
C TYR A 284 -5.17 3.87 7.23
N SER A 285 -5.27 2.88 8.09
CA SER A 285 -4.33 2.58 9.16
C SER A 285 -3.45 1.39 8.75
N TYR A 286 -2.17 1.43 9.11
CA TYR A 286 -1.17 0.41 8.75
C TYR A 286 -0.34 0.01 9.95
N ILE A 287 0.02 -1.28 10.01
CA ILE A 287 1.07 -1.82 10.86
C ILE A 287 1.99 -2.72 10.03
N VAL A 288 3.23 -2.86 10.47
CA VAL A 288 4.22 -3.76 9.88
C VAL A 288 4.71 -4.72 10.95
N GLU A 289 4.80 -5.98 10.60
CA GLU A 289 5.31 -7.08 11.41
C GLU A 289 6.52 -7.69 10.71
N SER A 290 7.59 -7.99 11.47
CA SER A 290 8.80 -8.62 10.95
C SER A 290 8.83 -10.11 11.29
N TYR A 291 9.51 -10.91 10.45
CA TYR A 291 9.66 -12.35 10.60
C TYR A 291 11.12 -12.75 10.65
N SER A 292 11.43 -13.81 11.41
CA SER A 292 12.74 -14.45 11.42
C SER A 292 12.59 -15.96 11.66
N GLY A 293 13.69 -16.71 11.63
CA GLY A 293 13.71 -18.12 12.02
C GLY A 293 13.31 -18.36 13.48
N ALA A 294 13.38 -17.34 14.35
CA ALA A 294 12.93 -17.38 15.73
C ALA A 294 11.43 -17.07 15.90
N GLY A 295 10.71 -16.76 14.84
CA GLY A 295 9.27 -16.50 14.83
C GLY A 295 8.89 -15.09 14.42
N VAL A 296 7.66 -14.74 14.77
CA VAL A 296 7.01 -13.46 14.48
C VAL A 296 7.45 -12.41 15.50
N GLY A 297 7.78 -11.21 15.02
CA GLY A 297 8.15 -10.07 15.86
C GLY A 297 6.96 -9.31 16.43
N ASP A 298 7.25 -8.25 17.16
CA ASP A 298 6.21 -7.32 17.60
C ASP A 298 5.74 -6.45 16.44
N VAL A 299 4.45 -6.08 16.44
CA VAL A 299 3.89 -5.16 15.47
C VAL A 299 4.41 -3.74 15.69
N SER A 300 4.55 -2.98 14.60
CA SER A 300 4.89 -1.55 14.66
C SER A 300 3.81 -0.72 15.39
N ALA A 301 4.13 0.52 15.70
CA ALA A 301 3.11 1.51 15.98
C ALA A 301 2.19 1.70 14.75
N VAL A 302 0.90 1.97 15.00
CA VAL A 302 -0.07 2.25 13.93
C VAL A 302 0.31 3.57 13.25
N ALA A 303 0.38 3.55 11.92
CA ALA A 303 0.56 4.73 11.08
C ALA A 303 -0.66 4.91 10.18
N THR A 304 -1.06 6.15 9.92
CA THR A 304 -2.26 6.45 9.14
C THR A 304 -1.92 7.31 7.92
N GLN A 305 -2.57 7.04 6.79
CA GLN A 305 -2.41 7.79 5.56
C GLN A 305 -3.72 7.81 4.76
N SER A 306 -4.15 9.00 4.35
CA SER A 306 -5.26 9.13 3.41
C SER A 306 -4.76 8.95 1.98
N THR A 307 -5.57 8.34 1.12
CA THR A 307 -5.38 8.32 -0.33
C THR A 307 -5.75 9.67 -0.95
N SER A 308 -5.28 9.94 -2.19
CA SER A 308 -5.77 11.08 -2.98
C SER A 308 -7.28 10.99 -3.17
N PRO A 309 -7.98 12.12 -3.40
CA PRO A 309 -9.44 12.12 -3.55
C PRO A 309 -9.91 11.18 -4.64
N ALA A 310 -11.16 10.74 -4.54
CA ALA A 310 -11.84 10.09 -5.65
C ALA A 310 -12.07 11.09 -6.79
N THR A 311 -12.15 10.57 -8.02
CA THR A 311 -12.44 11.34 -9.22
C THR A 311 -13.81 12.04 -9.11
N PRO A 312 -13.94 13.33 -9.50
CA PRO A 312 -15.24 13.99 -9.63
C PRO A 312 -16.13 13.29 -10.67
N LEU A 313 -17.42 13.27 -10.44
CA LEU A 313 -18.41 12.61 -11.30
C LEU A 313 -19.37 13.65 -11.94
N ASP A 314 -20.16 13.18 -12.90
CA ASP A 314 -21.26 13.93 -13.51
C ASP A 314 -20.83 15.28 -14.12
N LEU A 315 -19.60 15.36 -14.67
CA LEU A 315 -19.16 16.56 -15.37
C LEU A 315 -20.10 16.83 -16.54
N SER A 316 -20.73 17.98 -16.52
CA SER A 316 -21.70 18.41 -17.52
C SER A 316 -21.58 19.90 -17.81
N SER A 317 -22.08 20.32 -18.95
CA SER A 317 -22.18 21.72 -19.38
C SER A 317 -23.57 22.27 -19.04
N THR A 318 -23.63 23.43 -18.41
CA THR A 318 -24.88 24.06 -17.97
C THR A 318 -25.32 25.23 -18.86
N SER A 319 -24.38 25.90 -19.52
CA SER A 319 -24.67 26.95 -20.52
C SER A 319 -23.48 27.14 -21.46
N GLN A 320 -23.79 27.51 -22.70
CA GLN A 320 -22.83 27.81 -23.76
C GLN A 320 -23.17 29.17 -24.40
N THR A 321 -22.15 29.99 -24.57
CA THR A 321 -22.22 31.25 -25.32
C THR A 321 -21.11 31.26 -26.36
N THR A 322 -20.99 32.32 -27.12
CA THR A 322 -19.88 32.54 -28.07
C THR A 322 -18.53 32.71 -27.37
N THR A 323 -18.51 33.08 -26.08
CA THR A 323 -17.29 33.44 -25.35
C THR A 323 -17.09 32.64 -24.07
N SER A 324 -18.05 31.82 -23.66
CA SER A 324 -17.95 31.02 -22.42
C SER A 324 -18.69 29.70 -22.50
N ILE A 325 -18.15 28.71 -21.79
CA ILE A 325 -18.84 27.47 -21.45
C ILE A 325 -18.83 27.34 -19.92
N SER A 326 -20.04 27.17 -19.35
CA SER A 326 -20.20 26.91 -17.92
C SER A 326 -20.35 25.43 -17.68
N LEU A 327 -19.58 24.92 -16.71
CA LEU A 327 -19.50 23.51 -16.31
C LEU A 327 -20.01 23.31 -14.87
N SER A 328 -20.52 22.14 -14.60
CA SER A 328 -20.83 21.68 -13.24
C SER A 328 -20.47 20.21 -13.10
N TRP A 329 -20.17 19.80 -11.86
CA TRP A 329 -19.82 18.42 -11.52
C TRP A 329 -20.28 18.08 -10.11
N SER A 330 -20.36 16.79 -9.81
CA SER A 330 -20.62 16.30 -8.46
C SER A 330 -19.33 16.30 -7.63
N SER A 331 -19.44 16.68 -6.35
CA SER A 331 -18.32 16.60 -5.40
C SER A 331 -17.82 15.16 -5.26
N SER A 332 -16.50 14.98 -5.24
CA SER A 332 -15.90 13.69 -4.93
C SER A 332 -16.30 13.23 -3.52
N VAL A 333 -16.58 11.95 -3.37
CA VAL A 333 -16.89 11.36 -2.06
C VAL A 333 -15.60 11.30 -1.24
N VAL A 334 -15.64 11.80 -0.01
CA VAL A 334 -14.58 11.67 0.99
C VAL A 334 -15.13 10.83 2.14
N GLN A 335 -14.47 9.72 2.45
CA GLN A 335 -14.83 8.87 3.60
C GLN A 335 -14.43 9.54 4.92
N THR A 336 -15.02 9.08 6.02
CA THR A 336 -14.70 9.60 7.36
C THR A 336 -13.19 9.52 7.60
N GLY A 337 -12.58 10.66 7.96
CA GLY A 337 -11.13 10.76 8.19
C GLY A 337 -10.28 10.92 6.92
N GLY A 338 -10.85 10.79 5.71
CA GLY A 338 -10.15 11.06 4.46
C GLY A 338 -9.74 12.53 4.32
N GLY A 339 -8.78 12.82 3.44
CA GLY A 339 -8.33 14.19 3.18
C GLY A 339 -9.45 15.07 2.60
N ALA A 340 -9.82 16.16 3.28
CA ALA A 340 -10.82 17.09 2.79
C ALA A 340 -10.43 17.65 1.42
N ILE A 341 -11.41 17.76 0.51
CA ILE A 341 -11.20 18.43 -0.77
C ILE A 341 -11.07 19.93 -0.51
N THR A 342 -9.98 20.51 -0.99
CA THR A 342 -9.68 21.93 -0.88
C THR A 342 -10.09 22.70 -2.13
N ASN A 343 -9.82 22.14 -3.29
CA ASN A 343 -10.09 22.75 -4.60
C ASN A 343 -10.47 21.68 -5.63
N TYR A 344 -10.96 22.17 -6.77
CA TYR A 344 -11.06 21.43 -8.03
C TYR A 344 -10.22 22.15 -9.09
N ARG A 345 -9.71 21.41 -10.06
CA ARG A 345 -9.00 21.90 -11.23
C ARG A 345 -9.72 21.48 -12.49
N VAL A 346 -9.96 22.43 -13.36
CA VAL A 346 -10.56 22.16 -14.68
C VAL A 346 -9.48 22.21 -15.74
N TYR A 347 -9.41 21.17 -16.51
CA TYR A 347 -8.50 20.98 -17.63
C TYR A 347 -9.27 21.08 -18.93
N ARG A 348 -8.68 21.64 -19.97
CA ARG A 348 -9.27 21.80 -21.29
C ARG A 348 -8.21 21.59 -22.36
N ASN A 349 -8.61 21.07 -23.54
CA ASN A 349 -7.78 21.16 -24.74
C ASN A 349 -7.86 22.58 -25.35
N ASP A 350 -7.06 22.85 -26.37
CA ASP A 350 -7.03 24.15 -27.08
C ASP A 350 -8.10 24.29 -28.16
N GLY A 351 -8.97 23.30 -28.33
CA GLY A 351 -10.04 23.30 -29.33
C GLY A 351 -9.61 22.72 -30.69
N ASP A 352 -8.43 22.13 -30.80
CA ASP A 352 -7.89 21.51 -32.02
C ASP A 352 -8.32 20.05 -32.21
N GLY A 353 -9.16 19.51 -31.29
CA GLY A 353 -9.55 18.10 -31.28
C GLY A 353 -8.58 17.17 -30.54
N GLY A 354 -7.46 17.69 -30.03
CA GLY A 354 -6.45 16.97 -29.26
C GLY A 354 -6.94 16.47 -27.89
N ALA A 355 -6.02 15.91 -27.10
CA ALA A 355 -6.29 15.53 -25.72
C ALA A 355 -6.41 16.76 -24.81
N VAL A 356 -7.03 16.57 -23.65
CA VAL A 356 -7.08 17.58 -22.59
C VAL A 356 -5.66 17.92 -22.14
N SER A 357 -5.37 19.21 -21.93
CA SER A 357 -4.07 19.73 -21.47
C SER A 357 -3.67 19.13 -20.11
N SER A 358 -2.39 19.00 -19.86
CA SER A 358 -1.85 18.66 -18.53
C SER A 358 -1.82 19.85 -17.56
N THR A 359 -2.07 21.07 -18.04
CA THR A 359 -2.18 22.29 -17.22
C THR A 359 -3.63 22.69 -17.06
N HIS A 360 -4.05 22.95 -15.82
CA HIS A 360 -5.42 23.41 -15.55
C HIS A 360 -5.59 24.87 -15.97
N GLU A 361 -6.80 25.21 -16.42
CA GLU A 361 -7.19 26.58 -16.75
C GLU A 361 -7.99 27.28 -15.66
N TRP A 362 -8.57 26.50 -14.76
CA TRP A 362 -9.33 27.01 -13.62
C TRP A 362 -9.02 26.20 -12.36
N GLU A 363 -8.93 26.87 -11.21
CA GLU A 363 -8.83 26.26 -9.90
C GLU A 363 -9.71 27.01 -8.90
N GLY A 364 -10.47 26.28 -8.10
CA GLY A 364 -11.35 26.85 -7.07
C GLY A 364 -12.08 25.79 -6.25
N SER A 365 -12.74 26.19 -5.18
CA SER A 365 -13.45 25.29 -4.27
C SER A 365 -14.90 24.99 -4.68
N ALA A 366 -15.43 25.69 -5.69
CA ALA A 366 -16.77 25.46 -6.18
C ALA A 366 -16.86 24.20 -7.06
N THR A 367 -18.02 23.58 -7.13
CA THR A 367 -18.33 22.46 -8.04
C THR A 367 -18.89 22.93 -9.39
N SER A 368 -18.54 24.14 -9.79
CA SER A 368 -18.86 24.72 -11.07
C SER A 368 -17.81 25.75 -11.49
N ALA A 369 -17.62 25.90 -12.78
CA ALA A 369 -16.71 26.89 -13.37
C ALA A 369 -17.27 27.43 -14.67
N SER A 370 -16.91 28.68 -15.04
CA SER A 370 -17.15 29.25 -16.35
C SER A 370 -15.82 29.58 -17.01
N LEU A 371 -15.60 29.01 -18.19
CA LEU A 371 -14.32 29.11 -18.91
C LEU A 371 -14.53 29.98 -20.17
N THR A 372 -13.55 30.83 -20.45
CA THR A 372 -13.53 31.64 -21.68
C THR A 372 -13.14 30.76 -22.86
N VAL A 373 -13.87 30.84 -23.94
CA VAL A 373 -13.71 30.02 -25.15
C VAL A 373 -13.81 30.88 -26.42
N SER A 374 -13.40 30.30 -27.56
CA SER A 374 -13.66 30.86 -28.90
C SER A 374 -15.00 30.36 -29.41
N ALA A 375 -15.69 31.17 -30.17
CA ALA A 375 -16.99 30.84 -30.74
C ALA A 375 -16.89 29.70 -31.77
N GLY A 376 -17.91 28.83 -31.79
CA GLY A 376 -18.02 27.73 -32.75
C GLY A 376 -16.94 26.65 -32.63
N THR A 377 -16.33 26.51 -31.46
CA THR A 377 -15.19 25.60 -31.23
C THR A 377 -15.59 24.49 -30.29
N LEU A 378 -15.24 23.25 -30.62
CA LEU A 378 -15.43 22.06 -29.77
C LEU A 378 -14.25 21.90 -28.82
N TYR A 379 -14.54 21.90 -27.53
CA TYR A 379 -13.55 21.65 -26.47
C TYR A 379 -13.81 20.31 -25.77
N LYS A 380 -12.74 19.74 -25.22
CA LYS A 380 -12.80 18.65 -24.27
C LYS A 380 -12.41 19.17 -22.90
N PHE A 381 -13.15 18.76 -21.89
CA PHE A 381 -12.96 19.15 -20.50
C PHE A 381 -12.79 17.94 -19.61
N ALA A 382 -11.97 18.06 -18.56
CA ALA A 382 -11.89 17.12 -17.45
C ALA A 382 -11.69 17.88 -16.13
N VAL A 383 -12.08 17.26 -15.01
CA VAL A 383 -11.99 17.87 -13.68
C VAL A 383 -11.27 16.94 -12.73
N GLY A 384 -10.27 17.45 -12.00
CA GLY A 384 -9.59 16.80 -10.89
C GLY A 384 -10.01 17.42 -9.55
N ALA A 385 -10.08 16.61 -8.48
CA ALA A 385 -10.27 17.07 -7.11
C ALA A 385 -8.92 17.14 -6.40
N VAL A 386 -8.68 18.18 -5.62
CA VAL A 386 -7.41 18.46 -4.92
C VAL A 386 -7.64 18.40 -3.41
N SER A 387 -6.75 17.70 -2.70
CA SER A 387 -6.66 17.67 -1.25
C SER A 387 -5.23 17.94 -0.79
N ALA A 388 -5.00 17.99 0.52
CA ALA A 388 -3.66 18.09 1.10
C ALA A 388 -2.74 16.89 0.75
N VAL A 389 -3.32 15.75 0.38
CA VAL A 389 -2.59 14.51 0.05
C VAL A 389 -2.18 14.46 -1.42
N GLY A 390 -2.91 15.18 -2.28
CA GLY A 390 -2.66 15.22 -3.72
C GLY A 390 -3.93 15.44 -4.51
N GLU A 391 -3.83 15.30 -5.83
CA GLU A 391 -4.90 15.44 -6.80
C GLU A 391 -5.42 14.05 -7.22
N SER A 392 -6.72 13.97 -7.49
CA SER A 392 -7.34 12.76 -8.06
C SER A 392 -6.92 12.55 -9.52
N GLU A 393 -7.20 11.36 -10.04
CA GLU A 393 -7.28 11.20 -11.50
C GLU A 393 -8.36 12.12 -12.04
N PRO A 394 -8.19 12.65 -13.28
CA PRO A 394 -9.21 13.47 -13.93
C PRO A 394 -10.51 12.70 -14.16
N SER A 395 -11.64 13.41 -14.20
CA SER A 395 -12.93 12.85 -14.59
C SER A 395 -12.90 12.29 -16.02
N THR A 396 -13.95 11.57 -16.40
CA THR A 396 -14.21 11.30 -17.82
C THR A 396 -14.30 12.60 -18.58
N GLU A 397 -13.75 12.62 -19.81
CA GLU A 397 -13.78 13.79 -20.68
C GLU A 397 -15.22 14.14 -21.10
N LEU A 398 -15.57 15.42 -21.01
CA LEU A 398 -16.76 16.01 -21.57
C LEU A 398 -16.38 16.74 -22.87
N SER A 399 -17.00 16.40 -23.99
CA SER A 399 -16.90 17.15 -25.23
C SER A 399 -18.07 18.12 -25.33
N GLN A 400 -17.78 19.42 -25.46
CA GLN A 400 -18.78 20.48 -25.54
C GLN A 400 -18.34 21.59 -26.45
N SER A 401 -19.21 21.97 -27.42
CA SER A 401 -19.00 23.12 -28.27
C SER A 401 -19.51 24.42 -27.64
N SER A 402 -18.86 25.53 -27.97
CA SER A 402 -19.39 26.86 -27.75
C SER A 402 -20.44 27.23 -28.84
N ALA A 403 -21.27 28.21 -28.56
CA ALA A 403 -22.20 28.71 -29.55
C ALA A 403 -21.49 29.27 -30.81
N PRO A 404 -22.09 29.17 -32.00
CA PRO A 404 -21.49 29.66 -33.25
C PRO A 404 -21.17 31.16 -33.22
N GLY A 405 -20.16 31.57 -33.91
CA GLY A 405 -19.88 33.01 -34.13
C GLY A 405 -21.00 33.73 -34.88
N ALA A 406 -20.96 35.04 -34.83
CA ALA A 406 -21.87 35.86 -35.62
C ALA A 406 -21.63 35.63 -37.14
N PRO A 407 -22.67 35.40 -37.96
CA PRO A 407 -22.54 35.50 -39.40
C PRO A 407 -22.05 36.89 -39.82
N ALA A 408 -21.46 37.03 -41.00
CA ALA A 408 -21.27 38.35 -41.61
C ALA A 408 -22.62 39.05 -41.82
N ALA A 409 -22.62 40.38 -41.91
CA ALA A 409 -23.83 41.12 -42.20
C ALA A 409 -24.52 40.56 -43.48
N PRO A 410 -25.81 40.29 -43.43
CA PRO A 410 -26.52 39.85 -44.64
C PRO A 410 -26.40 40.85 -45.76
N THR A 411 -26.58 40.39 -46.98
CA THR A 411 -26.64 41.24 -48.17
C THR A 411 -28.01 41.13 -48.79
N SER A 412 -28.49 42.25 -49.38
CA SER A 412 -29.74 42.24 -50.14
C SER A 412 -29.45 41.86 -51.60
N THR A 413 -30.12 40.80 -52.06
CA THR A 413 -29.93 40.28 -53.43
C THR A 413 -31.00 40.76 -54.42
N HIS A 414 -32.18 41.05 -53.90
CA HIS A 414 -33.31 41.58 -54.71
C HIS A 414 -34.27 42.32 -53.79
N GLN A 415 -34.88 43.42 -54.35
CA GLN A 415 -35.90 44.19 -53.65
C GLN A 415 -37.08 44.47 -54.63
N THR A 416 -38.28 44.33 -54.09
CA THR A 416 -39.52 44.79 -54.72
C THR A 416 -40.17 45.88 -53.87
N SER A 417 -41.32 46.43 -54.26
CA SER A 417 -42.04 47.33 -53.37
C SER A 417 -42.63 46.67 -52.13
N THR A 418 -42.71 45.33 -52.11
CA THR A 418 -43.31 44.55 -51.00
C THR A 418 -42.44 43.46 -50.49
N SER A 419 -41.21 43.30 -50.99
CA SER A 419 -40.27 42.23 -50.47
C SER A 419 -38.81 42.67 -50.53
N ILE A 420 -38.00 42.04 -49.66
CA ILE A 420 -36.53 42.10 -49.64
C ILE A 420 -36.01 40.72 -49.57
N SER A 421 -35.17 40.33 -50.54
CA SER A 421 -34.43 39.03 -50.49
C SER A 421 -33.07 39.27 -49.90
N LEU A 422 -32.75 38.45 -48.91
CA LEU A 422 -31.50 38.47 -48.14
C LEU A 422 -30.66 37.21 -48.39
N SER A 423 -29.36 37.36 -48.37
CA SER A 423 -28.42 36.23 -48.33
C SER A 423 -27.25 36.48 -47.35
N TRP A 424 -26.73 35.48 -46.77
CA TRP A 424 -25.59 35.56 -45.86
C TRP A 424 -24.68 34.32 -45.98
N ASN A 425 -23.47 34.40 -45.46
CA ASN A 425 -22.58 33.27 -45.33
C ASN A 425 -22.65 32.72 -43.89
N ALA A 426 -22.51 31.41 -43.74
CA ALA A 426 -22.29 30.77 -42.44
C ALA A 426 -21.10 31.44 -41.74
N PRO A 427 -21.12 31.58 -40.40
CA PRO A 427 -19.93 32.00 -39.69
C PRO A 427 -18.78 31.01 -39.95
N ALA A 428 -17.54 31.49 -39.88
CA ALA A 428 -16.39 30.61 -39.96
C ALA A 428 -16.45 29.65 -38.78
N SER A 429 -16.60 28.34 -39.04
CA SER A 429 -16.38 27.30 -38.07
C SER A 429 -14.92 26.86 -38.16
N ASP A 430 -14.32 26.48 -37.02
CA ASP A 430 -13.08 25.73 -37.05
C ASP A 430 -13.40 24.33 -37.57
N SER A 431 -13.22 24.14 -38.85
CA SER A 431 -13.73 23.00 -39.63
C SER A 431 -13.19 21.62 -39.22
N SER A 432 -12.35 21.55 -38.18
CA SER A 432 -11.76 20.28 -37.73
C SER A 432 -12.60 19.56 -36.67
N SER A 433 -13.53 20.20 -35.97
CA SER A 433 -14.27 19.57 -34.89
C SER A 433 -15.51 20.34 -34.38
N GLY A 434 -15.89 21.47 -35.00
CA GLY A 434 -16.93 22.33 -34.46
C GLY A 434 -18.35 21.86 -34.76
N ASP A 435 -19.29 22.25 -33.94
CA ASP A 435 -20.72 22.23 -34.24
C ASP A 435 -21.00 23.27 -35.31
N ASP A 436 -21.03 22.87 -36.59
CA ASP A 436 -21.42 23.74 -37.69
C ASP A 436 -22.81 24.32 -37.42
N ALA A 437 -23.00 25.56 -37.86
CA ALA A 437 -24.31 26.18 -37.81
C ALA A 437 -25.30 25.37 -38.66
N THR A 438 -26.32 24.82 -38.02
CA THR A 438 -27.34 23.99 -38.67
C THR A 438 -28.59 24.79 -39.03
N ARG A 439 -28.78 25.96 -38.42
CA ARG A 439 -29.94 26.82 -38.59
C ARG A 439 -29.54 28.31 -38.47
N TYR A 440 -30.40 29.18 -39.00
CA TYR A 440 -30.24 30.61 -38.94
C TYR A 440 -31.55 31.30 -38.56
N ARG A 441 -31.45 32.42 -37.85
CA ARG A 441 -32.56 33.31 -37.54
C ARG A 441 -32.29 34.68 -38.11
N VAL A 442 -33.28 35.21 -38.80
CA VAL A 442 -33.26 36.61 -39.27
C VAL A 442 -34.16 37.42 -38.36
N TYR A 443 -33.67 38.56 -37.93
CA TYR A 443 -34.38 39.51 -37.09
C TYR A 443 -34.52 40.81 -37.84
N ASP A 444 -35.76 41.32 -37.93
CA ASP A 444 -36.02 42.70 -38.34
C ASP A 444 -35.87 43.60 -37.12
N VAL A 445 -34.83 44.43 -37.10
CA VAL A 445 -34.46 45.32 -36.00
C VAL A 445 -34.89 46.75 -36.16
N GLY A 446 -35.71 47.04 -37.20
CA GLY A 446 -36.26 48.39 -37.49
C GLY A 446 -37.29 48.83 -36.48
N GLY A 447 -36.85 49.40 -35.37
CA GLY A 447 -37.72 50.16 -34.47
C GLY A 447 -37.76 49.70 -32.99
N ALA A 448 -37.87 48.48 -32.62
CA ALA A 448 -37.77 47.99 -31.24
C ALA A 448 -36.97 46.67 -31.24
N ALA A 449 -36.16 46.42 -30.25
CA ALA A 449 -35.33 45.20 -30.20
C ALA A 449 -36.21 43.95 -30.41
N PRO A 450 -36.16 43.29 -31.56
CA PRO A 450 -37.05 42.20 -31.89
C PRO A 450 -36.65 40.97 -31.05
N THR A 451 -37.61 40.40 -30.36
CA THR A 451 -37.44 39.16 -29.61
C THR A 451 -37.85 37.93 -30.42
N VAL A 452 -38.54 38.14 -31.54
CA VAL A 452 -39.05 37.09 -32.41
C VAL A 452 -38.37 37.18 -33.77
N PRO A 453 -37.75 36.12 -34.29
CA PRO A 453 -37.18 36.11 -35.62
C PRO A 453 -38.28 36.12 -36.69
N VAL A 454 -38.04 36.83 -37.80
CA VAL A 454 -38.90 36.79 -39.00
C VAL A 454 -38.64 35.56 -39.87
N TYR A 455 -37.49 34.91 -39.65
CA TYR A 455 -37.11 33.63 -40.26
C TYR A 455 -36.40 32.76 -39.23
N ASP A 456 -36.69 31.44 -39.23
CA ASP A 456 -36.00 30.40 -38.46
C ASP A 456 -35.91 29.14 -39.32
N GLY A 457 -34.76 28.88 -39.94
CA GLY A 457 -34.60 27.79 -40.90
C GLY A 457 -33.14 27.48 -41.24
N GLU A 458 -32.91 26.49 -42.07
CA GLU A 458 -31.58 25.97 -42.44
C GLU A 458 -30.95 26.73 -43.63
N SER A 459 -31.76 27.43 -44.41
CA SER A 459 -31.29 28.17 -45.62
C SER A 459 -30.50 29.40 -45.23
N THR A 460 -29.50 29.74 -46.04
CA THR A 460 -28.72 31.00 -45.96
C THR A 460 -29.27 32.07 -46.86
N VAL A 461 -30.49 31.90 -47.39
CA VAL A 461 -31.27 32.90 -48.16
C VAL A 461 -32.68 32.93 -47.59
N TYR A 462 -33.26 34.17 -47.60
CA TYR A 462 -34.61 34.36 -47.09
C TYR A 462 -35.23 35.56 -47.81
N GLU A 463 -36.48 35.47 -48.18
CA GLU A 463 -37.27 36.59 -48.71
C GLU A 463 -38.35 37.00 -47.70
N GLN A 464 -38.26 38.20 -47.19
CA GLN A 464 -39.35 38.83 -46.43
C GLN A 464 -40.33 39.52 -47.35
N THR A 465 -41.59 39.14 -47.23
CA THR A 465 -42.70 39.64 -47.99
C THR A 465 -43.68 40.47 -47.16
N GLY A 466 -44.63 41.17 -47.78
CA GLY A 466 -45.63 41.97 -47.08
C GLY A 466 -45.07 43.27 -46.49
N LEU A 467 -43.97 43.73 -47.03
CA LEU A 467 -43.33 44.98 -46.65
C LEU A 467 -44.04 46.22 -47.27
N THR A 468 -43.81 47.39 -46.68
CA THR A 468 -44.29 48.67 -47.18
C THR A 468 -43.30 49.28 -48.18
N ALA A 469 -43.78 49.75 -49.29
CA ALA A 469 -42.96 50.34 -50.33
C ALA A 469 -42.17 51.57 -49.84
N GLY A 470 -40.96 51.75 -50.37
CA GLY A 470 -40.08 52.87 -50.05
C GLY A 470 -39.67 52.96 -48.57
N THR A 471 -39.81 51.90 -47.80
CA THR A 471 -39.57 51.88 -46.36
C THR A 471 -38.23 51.17 -46.05
N GLU A 472 -37.49 51.74 -45.10
CA GLU A 472 -36.25 51.14 -44.60
C GLU A 472 -36.55 50.03 -43.62
N TYR A 473 -35.87 48.88 -43.78
CA TYR A 473 -35.87 47.73 -42.88
C TYR A 473 -34.43 47.40 -42.49
N SER A 474 -34.23 47.06 -41.20
CA SER A 474 -32.94 46.77 -40.68
C SER A 474 -32.88 45.30 -40.28
N TYR A 475 -31.89 44.52 -40.75
CA TYR A 475 -31.80 43.08 -40.54
C TYR A 475 -30.52 42.69 -39.84
N LYS A 476 -30.66 41.74 -38.95
CA LYS A 476 -29.54 40.98 -38.33
C LYS A 476 -29.80 39.50 -38.48
N VAL A 477 -28.71 38.70 -38.58
CA VAL A 477 -28.77 37.27 -38.68
C VAL A 477 -27.96 36.66 -37.54
N SER A 478 -28.49 35.62 -36.85
CA SER A 478 -27.75 34.76 -35.97
C SER A 478 -27.66 33.33 -36.52
N ALA A 479 -26.63 32.59 -36.13
CA ALA A 479 -26.44 31.18 -36.43
C ALA A 479 -26.78 30.35 -35.21
N LEU A 480 -27.30 29.14 -35.40
CA LEU A 480 -27.65 28.20 -34.36
C LEU A 480 -26.94 26.84 -34.60
N SER A 481 -26.45 26.25 -33.53
CA SER A 481 -25.96 24.87 -33.48
C SER A 481 -26.61 24.12 -32.32
N ALA A 482 -26.18 22.89 -32.03
CA ALA A 482 -26.59 22.14 -30.82
C ALA A 482 -26.17 22.87 -29.54
N ALA A 483 -25.11 23.67 -29.57
CA ALA A 483 -24.65 24.49 -28.44
C ALA A 483 -25.52 25.73 -28.19
N GLY A 484 -26.46 26.03 -29.07
CA GLY A 484 -27.37 27.16 -28.93
C GLY A 484 -27.25 28.22 -30.02
N GLU A 485 -27.87 29.39 -29.78
CA GLU A 485 -27.84 30.54 -30.68
C GLU A 485 -26.61 31.39 -30.40
N GLY A 486 -25.87 31.72 -31.46
CA GLY A 486 -24.73 32.60 -31.44
C GLY A 486 -25.09 34.10 -31.46
N ASP A 487 -24.06 34.92 -31.51
CA ASP A 487 -24.22 36.35 -31.59
C ASP A 487 -24.85 36.77 -32.95
N LYS A 488 -25.58 37.90 -32.95
CA LYS A 488 -26.16 38.45 -34.16
C LYS A 488 -25.12 39.20 -34.99
N SER A 489 -25.24 39.13 -36.30
CA SER A 489 -24.43 39.87 -37.26
C SER A 489 -24.50 41.40 -37.05
N ASP A 490 -23.62 42.12 -37.73
CA ASP A 490 -23.83 43.53 -37.96
C ASP A 490 -25.15 43.73 -38.71
N VAL A 491 -25.70 44.98 -38.61
CA VAL A 491 -26.98 45.36 -39.24
C VAL A 491 -26.83 45.58 -40.74
N LEU A 492 -27.80 45.11 -41.48
CA LEU A 492 -28.04 45.54 -42.85
C LEU A 492 -29.26 46.48 -42.86
N ASP A 493 -29.07 47.69 -43.28
CA ASP A 493 -30.17 48.62 -43.57
C ASP A 493 -30.49 48.57 -45.06
N GLN A 494 -31.76 48.30 -45.41
CA GLN A 494 -32.20 48.10 -46.79
C GLN A 494 -33.59 48.68 -47.02
N TYR A 495 -33.73 49.37 -48.06
CA TYR A 495 -35.02 49.92 -48.48
C TYR A 495 -35.74 48.99 -49.45
N THR A 496 -37.07 48.91 -49.36
CA THR A 496 -37.93 48.37 -50.44
C THR A 496 -37.93 49.32 -51.63
N ALA A 497 -38.18 48.78 -52.82
CA ALA A 497 -38.40 49.59 -53.97
C ALA A 497 -39.64 50.52 -53.79
N PRO A 498 -39.67 51.66 -54.38
CA PRO A 498 -40.86 52.48 -54.35
C PRO A 498 -42.03 51.81 -55.10
N ASP A 499 -43.25 52.17 -54.77
CA ASP A 499 -44.41 51.74 -55.55
C ASP A 499 -44.31 52.24 -57.02
N ALA A 500 -45.08 51.59 -57.85
CA ALA A 500 -45.20 52.07 -59.26
C ALA A 500 -45.75 53.50 -59.34
N ALA A 501 -45.25 54.24 -60.25
CA ALA A 501 -45.89 55.48 -60.62
C ALA A 501 -47.34 55.19 -61.10
N THR A 502 -48.25 56.02 -60.70
CA THR A 502 -49.69 55.87 -61.03
C THR A 502 -50.15 56.94 -61.98
N GLU A 503 -51.41 56.83 -62.46
CA GLU A 503 -52.07 57.83 -63.29
C GLU A 503 -51.25 58.15 -64.53
N LEU A 504 -50.63 57.14 -65.19
CA LEU A 504 -49.96 57.37 -66.46
C LEU A 504 -50.99 57.77 -67.56
N VAL A 505 -50.88 58.98 -68.03
CA VAL A 505 -51.75 59.52 -69.08
C VAL A 505 -50.92 60.10 -70.22
N ALA A 506 -51.48 60.03 -71.42
CA ALA A 506 -50.91 60.65 -72.59
C ALA A 506 -51.59 62.00 -72.82
N SER A 507 -50.81 63.08 -72.98
CA SER A 507 -51.27 64.43 -73.33
C SER A 507 -50.46 64.97 -74.51
N ASP A 508 -50.94 66.00 -75.19
CA ASP A 508 -50.23 66.71 -76.24
C ASP A 508 -49.62 65.78 -77.30
N GLN A 509 -50.46 64.88 -77.89
CA GLN A 509 -50.07 64.00 -78.97
C GLN A 509 -49.92 64.73 -80.30
N THR A 510 -48.79 64.48 -80.95
CA THR A 510 -48.55 64.95 -82.32
C THR A 510 -48.27 63.75 -83.22
N THR A 511 -47.95 63.99 -84.50
CA THR A 511 -47.57 62.90 -85.42
C THR A 511 -46.26 62.23 -85.05
N ASP A 512 -45.39 62.90 -84.25
CA ASP A 512 -44.02 62.48 -84.02
C ASP A 512 -43.67 62.41 -82.50
N SER A 513 -44.59 62.77 -81.63
CA SER A 513 -44.34 62.77 -80.18
C SER A 513 -45.60 62.50 -79.34
N ILE A 514 -45.40 61.95 -78.19
CA ILE A 514 -46.41 61.79 -77.16
C ILE A 514 -45.80 62.32 -75.87
N LYS A 515 -46.50 63.23 -75.20
CA LYS A 515 -46.15 63.62 -73.84
C LYS A 515 -46.81 62.63 -72.84
N LEU A 516 -46.05 62.12 -71.91
CA LEU A 516 -46.54 61.26 -70.84
C LEU A 516 -46.46 62.01 -69.54
N ASP A 517 -47.56 62.02 -68.80
CA ASP A 517 -47.65 62.56 -67.44
C ASP A 517 -48.04 61.45 -66.51
N TRP A 518 -47.42 61.39 -65.31
CA TRP A 518 -47.71 60.40 -64.29
C TRP A 518 -47.60 61.00 -62.89
N THR A 519 -48.23 60.37 -61.89
CA THR A 519 -48.09 60.72 -60.48
C THR A 519 -46.97 59.90 -59.89
N ALA A 520 -46.00 60.56 -59.22
CA ALA A 520 -44.88 59.97 -58.58
C ALA A 520 -45.34 59.10 -57.35
N PRO A 521 -44.72 57.93 -57.08
CA PRO A 521 -45.00 57.20 -55.87
C PRO A 521 -44.62 58.02 -54.65
N THR A 522 -45.36 57.86 -53.58
CA THR A 522 -45.02 58.41 -52.25
C THR A 522 -43.84 57.60 -51.65
N VAL A 523 -42.72 58.29 -51.44
CA VAL A 523 -41.55 57.73 -50.81
C VAL A 523 -41.13 58.60 -49.63
N PRO A 524 -40.47 58.00 -48.55
CA PRO A 524 -39.88 58.79 -47.48
C PRO A 524 -38.87 59.82 -48.03
N SER A 525 -38.74 60.97 -47.38
CA SER A 525 -37.82 62.02 -47.77
C SER A 525 -36.35 61.65 -47.83
N ALA A 526 -35.98 60.59 -47.13
CA ALA A 526 -34.61 60.04 -47.06
C ALA A 526 -34.19 59.32 -48.36
N THR A 527 -35.13 58.81 -49.16
CA THR A 527 -34.86 58.08 -50.41
C THR A 527 -35.74 58.60 -51.56
N PRO A 528 -35.51 59.85 -52.07
CA PRO A 528 -36.30 60.40 -53.12
C PRO A 528 -36.17 59.58 -54.41
N VAL A 529 -37.24 59.48 -55.16
CA VAL A 529 -37.23 58.91 -56.51
C VAL A 529 -36.21 59.65 -57.38
N GLN A 530 -35.18 58.97 -57.87
CA GLN A 530 -34.06 59.54 -58.59
C GLN A 530 -34.35 59.64 -60.10
N GLY A 531 -35.34 58.94 -60.59
CA GLY A 531 -35.70 58.93 -62.01
C GLY A 531 -36.77 57.89 -62.32
N TYR A 532 -37.25 58.00 -63.55
CA TYR A 532 -38.25 57.07 -64.09
C TYR A 532 -37.71 56.43 -65.37
N LYS A 533 -38.08 55.18 -65.59
CA LYS A 533 -37.85 54.45 -66.83
C LYS A 533 -39.20 54.28 -67.52
N VAL A 534 -39.31 54.74 -68.74
CA VAL A 534 -40.49 54.55 -69.53
C VAL A 534 -40.26 53.37 -70.47
N TYR A 535 -41.19 52.44 -70.46
CA TYR A 535 -41.15 51.25 -71.31
C TYR A 535 -42.30 51.26 -72.30
N GLU A 536 -42.03 51.03 -73.59
CA GLU A 536 -43.04 50.76 -74.58
C GLU A 536 -43.43 49.25 -74.48
N ARG A 537 -44.75 48.99 -74.39
CA ARG A 537 -45.29 47.65 -74.46
C ARG A 537 -45.95 47.45 -75.82
N VAL A 538 -45.34 46.67 -76.69
CA VAL A 538 -45.92 46.25 -77.96
C VAL A 538 -46.69 44.95 -77.75
N THR A 539 -47.98 44.94 -78.09
CA THR A 539 -48.82 43.75 -78.01
C THR A 539 -49.05 43.25 -79.44
N TYR A 540 -48.61 42.05 -79.73
CA TYR A 540 -48.83 41.37 -80.98
C TYR A 540 -50.11 40.51 -80.90
N ALA A 541 -51.04 40.72 -81.87
CA ALA A 541 -52.19 39.79 -81.94
C ALA A 541 -51.73 38.44 -82.49
N LEU A 542 -52.38 37.34 -82.01
CA LEU A 542 -52.05 36.01 -82.48
C LEU A 542 -52.19 35.82 -84.01
N SER A 543 -53.02 36.65 -84.64
CA SER A 543 -53.17 36.76 -86.11
C SER A 543 -51.93 37.29 -86.84
N ASP A 544 -51.09 38.04 -86.13
CA ASP A 544 -49.88 38.67 -86.73
C ASP A 544 -48.70 37.68 -86.76
N VAL A 545 -48.75 36.66 -85.90
CA VAL A 545 -47.75 35.56 -85.85
C VAL A 545 -47.97 34.59 -87.02
N SER A 546 -49.22 34.45 -87.53
CA SER A 546 -49.58 33.55 -88.66
C SER A 546 -49.20 34.09 -90.04
N SER A 547 -48.83 35.38 -90.15
CA SER A 547 -48.49 36.06 -91.45
C SER A 547 -46.96 36.06 -91.71
N GLY A 548 -46.12 35.35 -90.97
CA GLY A 548 -44.70 35.20 -91.25
C GLY A 548 -43.81 36.39 -90.86
N ASN A 549 -44.34 37.38 -90.18
CA ASN A 549 -43.53 38.50 -89.64
C ASN A 549 -42.81 38.01 -88.36
N SER A 550 -41.48 38.02 -88.32
CA SER A 550 -40.65 37.74 -87.19
C SER A 550 -40.96 38.71 -86.04
N VAL A 551 -41.46 38.17 -84.91
CA VAL A 551 -41.53 38.92 -83.64
C VAL A 551 -40.11 39.13 -83.14
N PRO A 552 -39.63 40.38 -82.96
CA PRO A 552 -38.34 40.61 -82.37
C PRO A 552 -38.35 40.03 -80.94
N LEU A 553 -37.42 39.14 -80.62
CA LEU A 553 -37.13 38.75 -79.23
C LEU A 553 -36.49 39.94 -78.51
N ALA A 554 -37.20 40.51 -77.51
CA ALA A 554 -36.72 41.59 -76.65
C ALA A 554 -35.70 41.08 -75.66
#